data_323b0a30dd70f8f9a97e5577d3aa8824
#
_entry.id   323b0a30dd70f8f9a97e5577d3aa8824
#
_cell.length_a   1.000
_cell.length_b   1.000
_cell.length_c   1.000
_cell.angle_alpha   90.00
_cell.angle_beta   90.00
_cell.angle_gamma   90.00
#
_symmetry.space_group_name_H-M   'P 1'
#
loop_
_entity.id
_entity.type
_entity.pdbx_description
1 polymer ?
#
loop_
_entity_poly.entity_id
_entity_poly.type
_entity_poly.pdbx_seq_one_letter_code
_entity_poly.pdbx_strand_id
1 'polypeptide(L)'
;MKRTIPKLLTLVCLLVAIMGLSIVTAHAATVTGTVSGGNEYRYHEDKSPVPQWGAFTSTKLKYFTRDDTGVTVPAYCMEPSVRSASGDLSYSSTSWSSLSWNQRYAVTLALSYGYGGNYDFYGIHPDCAQLATQAVIWEFVCGYRGTTYPYTLYDTTCANLFHYAGDGVQEAYDILIDRIMGHGVIPSFAVKYRNQLSDANAITLTWDGSQYVGTATDTNGVLSQYYFRTNISGVTVSQRRNVLTVTATKDAAAQLNGYISSDYGYALDVEGTEAVLLEPSNGSNYQACAALTTLPDPVWAYVHFKVNIVEEKGSLTIRKIDATGGPLAGAELLLEMSADGQAWTEVGKATTGADGIAKWEELKLRAKYRVTELKAPAGYTLLPEPVEVDALTLDAPDITITLCNNVGFVLPFTGSAGFAPYILFAALMPCMGVYFCKKSDFMKETTE
;
A
#
# COMPACT_ATOMS: atom_id res chain seq x y z
N MET A 1 -16.25 -19.89 -55.65
CA MET A 1 -15.46 -19.33 -54.52
C MET A 1 -14.98 -20.44 -53.59
N LYS A 2 -13.87 -21.08 -53.89
CA LYS A 2 -13.27 -22.15 -53.05
C LYS A 2 -11.73 -22.01 -53.13
N ARG A 3 -11.06 -21.98 -51.98
CA ARG A 3 -9.64 -22.26 -51.74
C ARG A 3 -8.61 -21.14 -51.94
N THR A 4 -8.70 -20.08 -51.11
CA THR A 4 -7.54 -19.19 -50.89
C THR A 4 -7.10 -19.08 -49.44
N ILE A 5 -7.86 -19.64 -48.49
CA ILE A 5 -7.58 -19.57 -47.02
C ILE A 5 -6.37 -20.42 -46.56
N PRO A 6 -6.09 -21.65 -47.10
CA PRO A 6 -4.98 -22.43 -46.56
C PRO A 6 -3.59 -21.87 -46.91
N LYS A 7 -3.43 -21.14 -48.01
CA LYS A 7 -2.11 -20.59 -48.39
C LYS A 7 -1.69 -19.39 -47.54
N LEU A 8 -2.66 -18.59 -47.09
CA LEU A 8 -2.38 -17.44 -46.21
C LEU A 8 -2.00 -17.92 -44.80
N LEU A 9 -2.68 -18.95 -44.28
CA LEU A 9 -2.37 -19.53 -42.97
C LEU A 9 -0.97 -20.18 -42.93
N THR A 10 -0.56 -20.87 -44.01
CA THR A 10 0.77 -21.47 -44.13
C THR A 10 1.86 -20.39 -44.21
N LEU A 11 1.60 -19.26 -44.91
CA LEU A 11 2.56 -18.15 -44.98
C LEU A 11 2.72 -17.44 -43.65
N VAL A 12 1.65 -17.25 -42.88
CA VAL A 12 1.69 -16.65 -41.53
C VAL A 12 2.40 -17.58 -40.54
N CYS A 13 2.16 -18.89 -40.58
CA CYS A 13 2.89 -19.84 -39.75
C CYS A 13 4.38 -19.93 -40.09
N LEU A 14 4.74 -19.77 -41.39
CA LEU A 14 6.14 -19.75 -41.81
C LEU A 14 6.84 -18.46 -41.36
N LEU A 15 6.17 -17.31 -41.43
CA LEU A 15 6.67 -16.02 -40.93
C LEU A 15 6.85 -16.03 -39.41
N VAL A 16 5.92 -16.61 -38.64
CA VAL A 16 6.04 -16.77 -37.18
C VAL A 16 7.18 -17.75 -36.81
N ALA A 17 7.35 -18.82 -37.62
CA ALA A 17 8.47 -19.76 -37.43
C ALA A 17 9.84 -19.11 -37.75
N ILE A 18 9.90 -18.22 -38.76
CA ILE A 18 11.14 -17.50 -39.12
C ILE A 18 11.43 -16.40 -38.06
N MET A 19 10.42 -15.73 -37.52
CA MET A 19 10.62 -14.79 -36.40
C MET A 19 10.93 -15.49 -35.06
N GLY A 20 10.53 -16.75 -34.90
CA GLY A 20 10.84 -17.54 -33.72
C GLY A 20 12.25 -18.17 -33.68
N LEU A 21 13.01 -18.10 -34.82
CA LEU A 21 14.33 -18.71 -34.98
C LEU A 21 15.49 -17.71 -34.97
N SER A 22 15.22 -16.45 -34.71
CA SER A 22 16.26 -15.46 -34.39
C SER A 22 16.38 -15.30 -32.88
N ILE A 23 16.63 -16.41 -32.15
CA ILE A 23 17.37 -16.31 -30.92
C ILE A 23 18.80 -16.00 -31.37
N VAL A 24 19.06 -14.72 -31.66
CA VAL A 24 20.40 -14.20 -31.54
C VAL A 24 20.73 -14.37 -30.07
N THR A 25 21.49 -15.42 -29.74
CA THR A 25 22.29 -15.41 -28.53
C THR A 25 23.25 -14.26 -28.75
N ALA A 26 22.85 -13.06 -28.27
CA ALA A 26 23.79 -11.99 -28.10
C ALA A 26 24.81 -12.54 -27.09
N HIS A 27 25.93 -13.04 -27.60
CA HIS A 27 27.12 -13.21 -26.77
C HIS A 27 27.39 -11.79 -26.26
N ALA A 28 27.24 -11.58 -24.98
CA ALA A 28 27.67 -10.33 -24.36
C ALA A 28 29.09 -10.07 -24.87
N ALA A 29 29.32 -8.92 -25.48
CA ALA A 29 30.65 -8.59 -26.00
C ALA A 29 31.66 -8.70 -24.85
N THR A 30 32.78 -9.34 -25.10
CA THR A 30 33.84 -9.45 -24.10
C THR A 30 34.28 -8.05 -23.68
N VAL A 31 34.09 -7.70 -22.41
CA VAL A 31 34.56 -6.44 -21.85
C VAL A 31 36.06 -6.59 -21.50
N THR A 32 36.88 -5.71 -22.04
CA THR A 32 38.31 -5.65 -21.76
C THR A 32 38.70 -4.35 -21.08
N GLY A 33 39.77 -4.34 -20.33
CA GLY A 33 40.25 -3.15 -19.66
C GLY A 33 41.43 -3.42 -18.75
N THR A 34 41.79 -2.41 -18.00
CA THR A 34 42.95 -2.44 -17.08
C THR A 34 42.47 -2.40 -15.63
N VAL A 35 42.90 -3.35 -14.81
CA VAL A 35 42.73 -3.29 -13.36
C VAL A 35 43.98 -2.62 -12.75
N SER A 36 43.77 -1.52 -12.04
CA SER A 36 44.80 -0.76 -11.31
C SER A 36 44.57 -0.88 -9.80
N GLY A 37 45.65 -0.73 -9.01
CA GLY A 37 45.60 -0.72 -7.55
C GLY A 37 45.48 0.70 -6.99
N GLY A 38 44.62 0.88 -5.99
CA GLY A 38 44.52 2.07 -5.15
C GLY A 38 45.22 1.91 -3.81
N ASN A 39 44.67 2.53 -2.77
CA ASN A 39 45.19 2.45 -1.40
C ASN A 39 45.23 1.01 -0.88
N GLU A 40 46.24 0.72 -0.06
CA GLU A 40 46.41 -0.57 0.60
C GLU A 40 45.96 -0.48 2.06
N TYR A 41 45.15 -1.44 2.49
CA TYR A 41 44.61 -1.52 3.84
C TYR A 41 44.96 -2.84 4.48
N ARG A 42 45.52 -2.80 5.69
CA ARG A 42 45.91 -3.97 6.47
C ARG A 42 44.67 -4.58 7.13
N TYR A 43 44.71 -5.91 7.27
CA TYR A 43 43.74 -6.63 8.07
C TYR A 43 43.98 -6.36 9.56
N HIS A 44 42.93 -6.56 10.34
CA HIS A 44 43.04 -6.56 11.79
C HIS A 44 44.09 -7.60 12.25
N GLU A 45 44.92 -7.27 13.21
CA GLU A 45 46.00 -8.11 13.76
C GLU A 45 47.25 -8.36 12.86
N ASP A 46 47.38 -7.66 11.73
CA ASP A 46 48.52 -7.80 10.80
C ASP A 46 48.84 -9.23 10.36
N LYS A 47 47.83 -10.11 10.31
CA LYS A 47 47.93 -11.49 9.79
C LYS A 47 46.64 -11.87 9.06
N SER A 48 46.77 -12.86 8.21
CA SER A 48 45.59 -13.40 7.54
C SER A 48 44.60 -13.94 8.59
N PRO A 49 43.37 -13.46 8.65
CA PRO A 49 42.36 -13.93 9.61
C PRO A 49 41.88 -15.33 9.27
N VAL A 50 42.14 -15.80 8.06
CA VAL A 50 41.70 -17.10 7.54
C VAL A 50 42.91 -17.86 7.06
N PRO A 51 43.31 -18.96 7.70
CA PRO A 51 44.53 -19.74 7.35
C PRO A 51 44.55 -20.14 5.86
N GLN A 52 43.43 -20.43 5.25
CA GLN A 52 43.33 -20.83 3.85
C GLN A 52 43.56 -19.65 2.87
N TRP A 53 43.61 -18.40 3.32
CA TRP A 53 43.95 -17.24 2.49
C TRP A 53 45.47 -17.03 2.38
N GLY A 54 46.28 -17.91 2.95
CA GLY A 54 47.72 -17.82 2.92
C GLY A 54 48.27 -16.73 3.86
N ALA A 55 49.43 -16.16 3.49
CA ALA A 55 50.14 -15.19 4.32
C ALA A 55 49.75 -13.72 4.01
N PHE A 56 48.64 -13.46 3.38
CA PHE A 56 48.21 -12.10 3.06
C PHE A 56 47.71 -11.37 4.31
N THR A 57 48.25 -10.18 4.54
CA THR A 57 47.96 -9.34 5.71
C THR A 57 47.25 -8.04 5.33
N SER A 58 47.02 -7.84 4.04
CA SER A 58 46.39 -6.62 3.51
C SER A 58 45.67 -6.88 2.20
N THR A 59 44.82 -5.95 1.82
CA THR A 59 44.20 -5.87 0.48
C THR A 59 44.42 -4.48 -0.10
N LYS A 60 44.41 -4.40 -1.43
CA LYS A 60 44.40 -3.11 -2.15
C LYS A 60 42.99 -2.86 -2.69
N LEU A 61 42.55 -1.64 -2.58
CA LEU A 61 41.41 -1.17 -3.37
C LEU A 61 41.76 -1.30 -4.84
N LYS A 62 40.79 -1.62 -5.67
CA LYS A 62 40.99 -1.85 -7.11
C LYS A 62 39.99 -1.05 -7.92
N TYR A 63 40.44 -0.69 -9.11
CA TYR A 63 39.62 0.01 -10.09
C TYR A 63 39.81 -0.64 -11.46
N PHE A 64 38.71 -0.79 -12.18
CA PHE A 64 38.70 -1.32 -13.55
C PHE A 64 38.40 -0.19 -14.52
N THR A 65 39.31 0.10 -15.45
CA THR A 65 39.11 1.06 -16.52
C THR A 65 38.86 0.32 -17.82
N ARG A 66 37.69 0.51 -18.41
CA ARG A 66 37.30 -0.13 -19.68
C ARG A 66 38.06 0.43 -20.86
N ASP A 67 38.50 -0.45 -21.77
CA ASP A 67 39.23 -0.04 -22.98
C ASP A 67 38.34 0.70 -24.00
N ASP A 68 37.07 0.32 -24.09
CA ASP A 68 36.13 0.83 -25.07
C ASP A 68 35.54 2.21 -24.73
N THR A 69 35.40 2.51 -23.44
CA THR A 69 34.74 3.75 -22.97
C THR A 69 35.66 4.65 -22.16
N GLY A 70 36.77 4.14 -21.66
CA GLY A 70 37.65 4.83 -20.70
C GLY A 70 37.01 5.04 -19.31
N VAL A 71 35.81 4.49 -19.07
CA VAL A 71 35.13 4.61 -17.76
C VAL A 71 35.84 3.76 -16.74
N THR A 72 36.11 4.35 -15.58
CA THR A 72 36.72 3.68 -14.41
C THR A 72 35.66 3.42 -13.35
N VAL A 73 35.59 2.17 -12.90
CA VAL A 73 34.66 1.72 -11.85
C VAL A 73 35.43 0.94 -10.76
N PRO A 74 34.90 0.88 -9.52
CA PRO A 74 35.48 0.01 -8.51
C PRO A 74 35.49 -1.46 -8.96
N ALA A 75 36.55 -2.17 -8.65
CA ALA A 75 36.67 -3.60 -8.87
C ALA A 75 36.96 -4.31 -7.54
N TYR A 76 36.39 -5.48 -7.38
CA TYR A 76 36.39 -6.21 -6.12
C TYR A 76 37.00 -7.59 -6.30
N CYS A 77 37.94 -7.93 -5.43
CA CYS A 77 38.59 -9.23 -5.41
C CYS A 77 37.57 -10.35 -5.14
N MET A 78 37.64 -11.38 -5.97
CA MET A 78 36.80 -12.59 -5.82
C MET A 78 37.55 -13.74 -5.16
N GLU A 79 38.90 -13.65 -5.07
CA GLU A 79 39.76 -14.73 -4.63
C GLU A 79 40.75 -14.22 -3.57
N PRO A 80 40.32 -14.15 -2.29
CA PRO A 80 41.18 -13.60 -1.22
C PRO A 80 42.44 -14.40 -0.96
N SER A 81 42.50 -15.66 -1.39
CA SER A 81 43.69 -16.52 -1.30
C SER A 81 44.68 -16.35 -2.45
N VAL A 82 44.36 -15.56 -3.47
CA VAL A 82 45.23 -15.29 -4.63
C VAL A 82 45.79 -13.88 -4.53
N ARG A 83 47.05 -13.70 -4.89
CA ARG A 83 47.72 -12.40 -4.80
C ARG A 83 47.19 -11.38 -5.80
N SER A 84 47.19 -10.11 -5.40
CA SER A 84 46.99 -8.98 -6.31
C SER A 84 48.19 -8.78 -7.25
N ALA A 85 47.91 -8.24 -8.45
CA ALA A 85 49.02 -7.70 -9.28
C ALA A 85 49.65 -6.52 -8.56
N SER A 86 50.99 -6.36 -8.76
CA SER A 86 51.75 -5.25 -8.19
C SER A 86 51.61 -3.93 -8.94
N GLY A 87 51.01 -3.95 -10.13
CA GLY A 87 50.81 -2.80 -11.00
C GLY A 87 49.57 -3.02 -11.89
N ASP A 88 49.41 -2.14 -12.86
CA ASP A 88 48.31 -2.22 -13.82
C ASP A 88 48.42 -3.48 -14.68
N LEU A 89 47.30 -4.16 -14.82
CA LEU A 89 47.23 -5.42 -15.56
C LEU A 89 45.96 -5.45 -16.43
N SER A 90 46.12 -5.96 -17.66
CA SER A 90 44.95 -6.14 -18.55
C SER A 90 44.09 -7.31 -18.10
N TYR A 91 42.80 -7.07 -18.09
CA TYR A 91 41.71 -8.03 -17.72
C TYR A 91 40.69 -8.13 -18.83
N SER A 92 40.08 -9.28 -18.93
CA SER A 92 38.95 -9.52 -19.80
C SER A 92 37.81 -10.21 -19.04
N SER A 93 36.56 -9.88 -19.44
CA SER A 93 35.39 -10.54 -18.83
C SER A 93 35.34 -12.00 -19.21
N THR A 94 34.94 -12.82 -18.26
CA THR A 94 34.78 -14.26 -18.39
C THR A 94 33.41 -14.68 -17.88
N SER A 95 33.05 -15.95 -18.09
CA SER A 95 31.84 -16.51 -17.58
C SER A 95 31.90 -16.71 -16.06
N TRP A 96 30.74 -16.58 -15.39
CA TRP A 96 30.61 -16.83 -13.94
C TRP A 96 30.52 -18.35 -13.62
N SER A 97 31.11 -19.21 -14.43
CA SER A 97 30.97 -20.67 -14.32
C SER A 97 31.52 -21.27 -13.02
N SER A 98 32.42 -20.58 -12.33
CA SER A 98 32.97 -20.95 -11.01
C SER A 98 32.00 -20.71 -9.85
N LEU A 99 30.94 -19.91 -10.04
CA LEU A 99 29.97 -19.55 -9.01
C LEU A 99 28.59 -20.11 -9.34
N SER A 100 27.87 -20.56 -8.31
CA SER A 100 26.45 -20.88 -8.43
C SER A 100 25.64 -19.64 -8.81
N TRP A 101 24.44 -19.82 -9.36
CA TRP A 101 23.56 -18.71 -9.69
C TRP A 101 23.26 -17.82 -8.47
N ASN A 102 23.00 -18.43 -7.31
CA ASN A 102 22.74 -17.70 -6.06
C ASN A 102 23.95 -16.89 -5.61
N GLN A 103 25.18 -17.40 -5.73
CA GLN A 103 26.38 -16.64 -5.40
C GLN A 103 26.58 -15.46 -6.35
N ARG A 104 26.43 -15.69 -7.66
CA ARG A 104 26.50 -14.62 -8.64
C ARG A 104 25.47 -13.52 -8.33
N TYR A 105 24.22 -13.90 -8.06
CA TYR A 105 23.16 -12.97 -7.70
C TYR A 105 23.49 -12.17 -6.44
N ALA A 106 23.96 -12.81 -5.38
CA ALA A 106 24.34 -12.17 -4.12
C ALA A 106 25.54 -11.20 -4.30
N VAL A 107 26.53 -11.58 -5.11
CA VAL A 107 27.65 -10.67 -5.47
C VAL A 107 27.14 -9.47 -6.27
N THR A 108 26.23 -9.68 -7.22
CA THR A 108 25.63 -8.59 -8.00
C THR A 108 24.81 -7.64 -7.11
N LEU A 109 24.10 -8.17 -6.11
CA LEU A 109 23.45 -7.34 -5.07
C LEU A 109 24.47 -6.48 -4.32
N ALA A 110 25.58 -7.08 -3.87
CA ALA A 110 26.62 -6.35 -3.15
C ALA A 110 27.28 -5.26 -4.01
N LEU A 111 27.49 -5.52 -5.31
CA LEU A 111 27.98 -4.53 -6.26
C LEU A 111 26.98 -3.40 -6.49
N SER A 112 25.68 -3.75 -6.64
CA SER A 112 24.61 -2.79 -6.97
C SER A 112 24.29 -1.83 -5.83
N TYR A 113 24.36 -2.31 -4.58
CA TYR A 113 24.08 -1.54 -3.37
C TYR A 113 25.34 -0.99 -2.69
N GLY A 114 26.52 -1.49 -3.08
CA GLY A 114 27.83 -1.13 -2.55
C GLY A 114 28.40 0.13 -3.18
N TYR A 115 29.67 0.41 -2.84
CA TYR A 115 30.39 1.57 -3.37
C TYR A 115 30.61 1.42 -4.88
N GLY A 116 30.27 2.45 -5.64
CA GLY A 116 30.24 2.44 -7.10
C GLY A 116 28.97 1.86 -7.72
N GLY A 117 28.01 1.46 -6.91
CA GLY A 117 26.64 1.12 -7.31
C GLY A 117 25.71 2.33 -7.33
N ASN A 118 24.41 2.09 -7.19
CA ASN A 118 23.36 3.12 -7.33
C ASN A 118 23.19 4.05 -6.12
N TYR A 119 23.85 3.77 -4.99
CA TYR A 119 23.59 4.48 -3.74
C TYR A 119 24.87 5.06 -3.15
N ASP A 120 24.80 6.33 -2.76
CA ASP A 120 25.88 7.00 -2.05
C ASP A 120 25.93 6.58 -0.57
N PHE A 121 27.15 6.61 -0.03
CA PHE A 121 27.44 6.43 1.39
C PHE A 121 27.73 7.80 2.01
N TYR A 122 26.69 8.62 2.16
CA TYR A 122 26.80 9.99 2.64
C TYR A 122 27.50 10.08 3.99
N GLY A 123 28.56 10.93 4.06
CA GLY A 123 29.34 11.16 5.27
C GLY A 123 30.41 10.11 5.54
N ILE A 124 30.47 9.01 4.78
CA ILE A 124 31.46 7.95 4.92
C ILE A 124 32.55 8.12 3.88
N HIS A 125 33.84 7.93 4.29
CA HIS A 125 34.94 8.00 3.36
C HIS A 125 34.81 6.92 2.26
N PRO A 126 35.07 7.26 0.97
CA PRO A 126 34.94 6.31 -0.15
C PRO A 126 35.67 4.99 0.05
N ASP A 127 36.88 5.04 0.57
CA ASP A 127 37.67 3.84 0.83
C ASP A 127 37.00 2.92 1.88
N CYS A 128 36.40 3.49 2.90
CA CYS A 128 35.62 2.72 3.91
C CYS A 128 34.42 2.02 3.28
N ALA A 129 33.69 2.71 2.43
CA ALA A 129 32.56 2.13 1.71
C ALA A 129 33.00 1.02 0.72
N GLN A 130 34.15 1.21 0.05
CA GLN A 130 34.69 0.20 -0.85
C GLN A 130 35.20 -1.03 -0.07
N LEU A 131 35.86 -0.85 1.09
CA LEU A 131 36.28 -1.93 1.98
C LEU A 131 35.10 -2.73 2.53
N ALA A 132 34.05 -2.04 2.96
CA ALA A 132 32.81 -2.69 3.41
C ALA A 132 32.16 -3.55 2.30
N THR A 133 32.11 -3.02 1.08
CA THR A 133 31.59 -3.75 -0.08
C THR A 133 32.49 -4.98 -0.39
N GLN A 134 33.80 -4.84 -0.30
CA GLN A 134 34.73 -5.95 -0.47
C GLN A 134 34.53 -7.05 0.58
N ALA A 135 34.32 -6.69 1.85
CA ALA A 135 34.05 -7.64 2.92
C ALA A 135 32.80 -8.46 2.66
N VAL A 136 31.70 -7.80 2.27
CA VAL A 136 30.42 -8.47 1.96
C VAL A 136 30.54 -9.39 0.74
N ILE A 137 31.27 -8.99 -0.30
CA ILE A 137 31.54 -9.86 -1.45
C ILE A 137 32.31 -11.12 -1.02
N TRP A 138 33.33 -10.99 -0.19
CA TRP A 138 34.03 -12.16 0.33
C TRP A 138 33.17 -13.07 1.20
N GLU A 139 32.26 -12.51 1.99
CA GLU A 139 31.29 -13.32 2.74
C GLU A 139 30.48 -14.23 1.81
N PHE A 140 30.01 -13.71 0.68
CA PHE A 140 29.23 -14.49 -0.28
C PHE A 140 30.10 -15.54 -1.03
N VAL A 141 31.28 -15.17 -1.48
CA VAL A 141 32.10 -16.10 -2.27
C VAL A 141 32.80 -17.16 -1.42
N CYS A 142 33.11 -16.83 -0.16
CA CYS A 142 33.73 -17.79 0.78
C CYS A 142 32.69 -18.61 1.57
N GLY A 143 31.39 -18.33 1.42
CA GLY A 143 30.34 -19.07 2.11
C GLY A 143 30.14 -18.67 3.58
N TYR A 144 30.68 -17.52 4.01
CA TYR A 144 30.49 -16.99 5.36
C TYR A 144 29.12 -16.33 5.52
N ARG A 145 28.45 -16.01 4.42
CA ARG A 145 27.08 -15.53 4.36
C ARG A 145 26.25 -16.36 3.40
N GLY A 146 24.99 -16.66 3.77
CA GLY A 146 24.02 -17.30 2.91
C GLY A 146 23.73 -16.47 1.67
N THR A 147 23.58 -17.11 0.52
CA THR A 147 23.37 -16.47 -0.78
C THR A 147 21.88 -16.37 -1.17
N THR A 148 21.01 -16.70 -0.26
CA THR A 148 19.54 -16.57 -0.39
C THR A 148 18.98 -15.82 0.81
N TYR A 149 17.90 -15.07 0.58
CA TYR A 149 17.21 -14.36 1.67
C TYR A 149 16.86 -15.34 2.82
N PRO A 150 17.11 -15.02 4.08
CA PRO A 150 17.52 -13.71 4.63
C PRO A 150 19.03 -13.46 4.68
N TYR A 151 19.85 -14.00 3.81
CA TYR A 151 21.31 -13.78 3.69
C TYR A 151 22.03 -13.89 5.05
N THR A 152 21.73 -14.94 5.78
CA THR A 152 22.22 -15.15 7.16
C THR A 152 23.74 -15.17 7.22
N LEU A 153 24.33 -14.40 8.11
CA LEU A 153 25.75 -14.41 8.41
C LEU A 153 26.09 -15.65 9.26
N TYR A 154 27.01 -16.48 8.79
CA TYR A 154 27.45 -17.71 9.47
C TYR A 154 28.80 -17.53 10.17
N ASP A 155 29.62 -16.62 9.65
CA ASP A 155 30.98 -16.35 10.16
C ASP A 155 31.28 -14.84 10.06
N THR A 156 31.76 -14.25 11.15
CA THR A 156 32.01 -12.79 11.25
C THR A 156 33.41 -12.40 10.79
N THR A 157 34.22 -13.33 10.28
CA THR A 157 35.64 -13.08 9.90
C THR A 157 35.74 -11.91 8.93
N CYS A 158 34.92 -11.88 7.86
CA CYS A 158 35.00 -10.78 6.89
C CYS A 158 34.44 -9.46 7.43
N ALA A 159 33.39 -9.50 8.23
CA ALA A 159 32.81 -8.32 8.89
C ALA A 159 33.84 -7.61 9.79
N ASN A 160 34.74 -8.35 10.41
CA ASN A 160 35.75 -7.83 11.33
C ASN A 160 37.12 -7.53 10.68
N LEU A 161 37.30 -7.82 9.39
CA LEU A 161 38.57 -7.72 8.70
C LEU A 161 39.24 -6.35 8.80
N PHE A 162 38.46 -5.29 8.72
CA PHE A 162 38.92 -3.91 8.62
C PHE A 162 38.59 -3.08 9.87
N HIS A 163 38.45 -3.70 11.01
CA HIS A 163 38.08 -3.02 12.25
C HIS A 163 38.91 -1.79 12.60
N TYR A 164 40.20 -1.76 12.17
CA TYR A 164 41.06 -0.61 12.37
C TYR A 164 41.12 0.39 11.19
N ALA A 165 40.42 0.16 10.10
CA ALA A 165 40.42 1.10 8.97
C ALA A 165 39.57 2.37 9.25
N GLY A 166 39.00 2.47 10.44
CA GLY A 166 38.16 3.58 10.92
C GLY A 166 36.71 3.18 11.09
N ASP A 167 35.98 3.95 11.91
CA ASP A 167 34.57 3.69 12.25
C ASP A 167 33.65 3.65 11.02
N GLY A 168 34.02 4.32 9.93
CA GLY A 168 33.23 4.38 8.71
C GLY A 168 33.09 3.04 7.97
N VAL A 169 33.97 2.07 8.16
CA VAL A 169 33.83 0.74 7.50
C VAL A 169 32.66 -0.04 8.09
N GLN A 170 32.52 -0.04 9.42
CA GLN A 170 31.42 -0.72 10.07
C GLN A 170 30.08 -0.07 9.70
N GLU A 171 30.00 1.25 9.72
CA GLU A 171 28.79 1.98 9.33
C GLU A 171 28.41 1.69 7.87
N ALA A 172 29.40 1.70 6.94
CA ALA A 172 29.15 1.35 5.55
C ALA A 172 28.69 -0.10 5.37
N TYR A 173 29.29 -1.01 6.14
CA TYR A 173 28.91 -2.42 6.13
C TYR A 173 27.48 -2.62 6.58
N ASP A 174 27.06 -2.01 7.68
CA ASP A 174 25.70 -2.12 8.21
C ASP A 174 24.68 -1.53 7.22
N ILE A 175 24.98 -0.37 6.64
CA ILE A 175 24.16 0.25 5.58
C ILE A 175 24.02 -0.67 4.37
N LEU A 176 25.11 -1.28 3.93
CA LEU A 176 25.11 -2.18 2.77
C LEU A 176 24.27 -3.44 3.03
N ILE A 177 24.43 -4.04 4.21
CA ILE A 177 23.65 -5.21 4.61
C ILE A 177 22.16 -4.87 4.67
N ASP A 178 21.78 -3.75 5.27
CA ASP A 178 20.37 -3.31 5.33
C ASP A 178 19.78 -3.13 3.92
N ARG A 179 20.54 -2.56 2.99
CA ARG A 179 20.13 -2.40 1.59
C ARG A 179 19.93 -3.75 0.89
N ILE A 180 20.87 -4.69 1.06
CA ILE A 180 20.79 -6.03 0.49
C ILE A 180 19.59 -6.79 1.08
N MET A 181 19.39 -6.71 2.39
CA MET A 181 18.27 -7.33 3.09
C MET A 181 16.92 -6.75 2.66
N GLY A 182 16.89 -5.45 2.36
CA GLY A 182 15.69 -4.77 1.88
C GLY A 182 15.36 -5.06 0.40
N HIS A 183 16.27 -5.68 -0.37
CA HIS A 183 16.06 -5.92 -1.79
C HIS A 183 14.87 -6.86 -2.05
N GLY A 184 13.88 -6.39 -2.81
CA GLY A 184 12.68 -7.16 -3.14
C GLY A 184 11.69 -7.38 -2.00
N VAL A 185 12.00 -6.91 -0.79
CA VAL A 185 11.06 -6.87 0.33
C VAL A 185 10.08 -5.72 0.11
N ILE A 186 8.81 -5.96 0.41
CA ILE A 186 7.75 -4.96 0.31
C ILE A 186 7.24 -4.61 1.70
N PRO A 187 6.59 -3.44 1.89
CA PRO A 187 5.96 -3.12 3.17
C PRO A 187 5.00 -4.23 3.61
N SER A 188 5.01 -4.59 4.89
CA SER A 188 4.32 -5.76 5.43
C SER A 188 2.80 -5.74 5.24
N PHE A 189 2.21 -4.57 5.05
CA PHE A 189 0.78 -4.37 4.78
C PHE A 189 0.45 -4.34 3.28
N ALA A 190 1.44 -4.39 2.39
CA ALA A 190 1.28 -4.26 0.95
C ALA A 190 1.44 -5.61 0.23
N VAL A 191 0.98 -5.66 -1.02
CA VAL A 191 1.10 -6.81 -1.91
C VAL A 191 1.67 -6.36 -3.27
N LYS A 192 2.36 -7.26 -3.99
CA LYS A 192 2.93 -6.99 -5.32
C LYS A 192 1.85 -6.88 -6.40
N TYR A 193 0.79 -7.66 -6.30
CA TYR A 193 -0.24 -7.73 -7.33
C TYR A 193 -1.63 -7.46 -6.76
N ARG A 194 -2.46 -6.73 -7.50
CA ARG A 194 -3.83 -6.36 -7.07
C ARG A 194 -4.73 -7.56 -6.77
N ASN A 195 -4.51 -8.70 -7.42
CA ASN A 195 -5.26 -9.93 -7.15
C ASN A 195 -4.93 -10.59 -5.80
N GLN A 196 -3.91 -10.10 -5.10
CA GLN A 196 -3.52 -10.54 -3.75
C GLN A 196 -4.13 -9.67 -2.64
N LEU A 197 -4.87 -8.60 -3.01
CA LEU A 197 -5.53 -7.73 -2.03
C LEU A 197 -6.60 -8.52 -1.26
N SER A 198 -6.61 -8.37 0.04
CA SER A 198 -7.56 -9.04 0.95
C SER A 198 -7.89 -8.15 2.14
N ASP A 199 -8.98 -8.46 2.87
CA ASP A 199 -9.33 -7.74 4.09
C ASP A 199 -8.31 -7.93 5.21
N ALA A 200 -7.55 -9.02 5.19
CA ALA A 200 -6.50 -9.29 6.18
C ALA A 200 -5.35 -8.26 6.13
N ASN A 201 -5.11 -7.65 4.96
CA ASN A 201 -4.06 -6.65 4.74
C ASN A 201 -4.66 -5.24 4.54
N ALA A 202 -5.95 -5.04 4.85
CA ALA A 202 -6.60 -3.76 4.62
C ALA A 202 -6.26 -2.75 5.71
N ILE A 203 -5.96 -1.52 5.29
CA ILE A 203 -5.94 -0.38 6.19
C ILE A 203 -7.38 0.08 6.38
N THR A 204 -7.88 -0.03 7.60
CA THR A 204 -9.23 0.38 7.94
C THR A 204 -9.25 1.84 8.33
N LEU A 205 -10.04 2.64 7.62
CA LEU A 205 -10.24 4.06 7.91
C LEU A 205 -11.51 4.23 8.76
N THR A 206 -11.37 4.91 9.89
CA THR A 206 -12.46 5.27 10.81
C THR A 206 -12.63 6.79 10.85
N TRP A 207 -13.83 7.25 11.13
CA TRP A 207 -14.13 8.67 11.28
C TRP A 207 -13.60 9.20 12.62
N ASP A 208 -12.77 10.26 12.59
CA ASP A 208 -12.18 10.87 13.78
C ASP A 208 -12.94 12.11 14.31
N GLY A 209 -14.07 12.46 13.68
CA GLY A 209 -14.85 13.67 13.95
C GLY A 209 -14.69 14.73 12.86
N SER A 210 -13.65 14.64 12.01
CA SER A 210 -13.38 15.61 10.94
C SER A 210 -13.08 14.94 9.59
N GLN A 211 -12.46 13.78 9.59
CA GLN A 211 -12.06 13.00 8.41
C GLN A 211 -11.95 11.51 8.73
N TYR A 212 -11.90 10.69 7.71
CA TYR A 212 -11.54 9.28 7.86
C TYR A 212 -10.02 9.14 7.99
N VAL A 213 -9.55 8.36 8.95
CA VAL A 213 -8.12 8.14 9.22
C VAL A 213 -7.85 6.65 9.43
N GLY A 214 -6.78 6.16 8.82
CA GLY A 214 -6.27 4.82 9.04
C GLY A 214 -4.75 4.79 8.98
N THR A 215 -4.13 3.90 9.73
CA THR A 215 -2.68 3.74 9.79
C THR A 215 -2.27 2.29 9.60
N ALA A 216 -1.10 2.08 9.01
CA ALA A 216 -0.44 0.78 8.99
C ALA A 216 1.03 0.93 9.36
N THR A 217 1.53 0.01 10.17
CA THR A 217 2.95 -0.06 10.54
C THR A 217 3.64 -1.10 9.68
N ASP A 218 4.69 -0.69 8.99
CA ASP A 218 5.54 -1.61 8.25
C ASP A 218 6.51 -2.31 9.20
N THR A 219 6.31 -3.60 9.43
CA THR A 219 7.18 -4.43 10.26
C THR A 219 8.42 -4.93 9.53
N ASN A 220 8.45 -4.79 8.20
CA ASN A 220 9.61 -5.15 7.37
C ASN A 220 10.66 -4.03 7.29
N GLY A 221 10.32 -2.79 7.71
CA GLY A 221 11.25 -1.68 7.78
C GLY A 221 11.63 -1.06 6.42
N VAL A 222 10.91 -1.39 5.36
CA VAL A 222 11.23 -0.95 3.98
C VAL A 222 10.31 0.14 3.45
N LEU A 223 9.42 0.68 4.28
CA LEU A 223 8.45 1.69 3.85
C LEU A 223 9.10 2.92 3.22
N SER A 224 10.28 3.31 3.66
CA SER A 224 11.04 4.45 3.10
C SER A 224 11.48 4.25 1.64
N GLN A 225 11.49 3.01 1.15
CA GLN A 225 11.83 2.67 -0.24
C GLN A 225 10.65 2.86 -1.19
N TYR A 226 9.44 3.08 -0.67
CA TYR A 226 8.22 3.20 -1.43
C TYR A 226 7.63 4.59 -1.28
N TYR A 227 7.11 5.12 -2.38
CA TYR A 227 6.45 6.41 -2.40
C TYR A 227 4.99 6.25 -2.80
N PHE A 228 4.08 6.70 -1.93
CA PHE A 228 2.66 6.59 -2.17
C PHE A 228 2.06 7.97 -2.45
N ARG A 229 1.34 8.07 -3.55
CA ARG A 229 0.49 9.21 -3.90
C ARG A 229 -0.90 8.73 -4.27
N THR A 230 -1.83 9.64 -4.24
CA THR A 230 -3.17 9.44 -4.76
C THR A 230 -3.59 10.67 -5.52
N ASN A 231 -4.24 10.46 -6.67
CA ASN A 231 -4.82 11.53 -7.47
C ASN A 231 -6.27 11.85 -7.04
N ILE A 232 -6.77 11.19 -6.01
CA ILE A 232 -8.12 11.43 -5.49
C ILE A 232 -8.07 12.68 -4.62
N SER A 233 -8.77 13.74 -5.07
CA SER A 233 -8.89 14.98 -4.30
C SER A 233 -9.51 14.70 -2.94
N GLY A 234 -8.92 15.22 -1.87
CA GLY A 234 -9.36 15.00 -0.49
C GLY A 234 -8.89 13.69 0.14
N VAL A 235 -8.06 12.90 -0.56
CA VAL A 235 -7.32 11.77 0.03
C VAL A 235 -5.86 12.15 0.17
N THR A 236 -5.27 11.91 1.34
CA THR A 236 -3.85 12.13 1.59
C THR A 236 -3.20 10.85 2.09
N VAL A 237 -2.01 10.56 1.59
CA VAL A 237 -1.16 9.49 2.08
C VAL A 237 0.13 10.11 2.58
N SER A 238 0.51 9.83 3.82
CA SER A 238 1.73 10.33 4.43
C SER A 238 2.52 9.20 5.09
N GLN A 239 3.84 9.35 5.13
CA GLN A 239 4.76 8.36 5.68
C GLN A 239 5.64 9.03 6.74
N ARG A 240 5.75 8.38 7.88
CA ARG A 240 6.66 8.81 8.94
C ARG A 240 7.33 7.60 9.57
N ARG A 241 8.65 7.45 9.36
CA ARG A 241 9.38 6.23 9.73
C ARG A 241 8.70 5.00 9.10
N ASN A 242 8.30 4.02 9.90
CA ASN A 242 7.66 2.79 9.46
C ASN A 242 6.12 2.86 9.48
N VAL A 243 5.53 4.05 9.63
CA VAL A 243 4.07 4.22 9.68
C VAL A 243 3.57 4.95 8.45
N LEU A 244 2.65 4.32 7.73
CA LEU A 244 1.83 4.92 6.70
C LEU A 244 0.52 5.41 7.31
N THR A 245 0.11 6.62 6.99
CA THR A 245 -1.19 7.19 7.37
C THR A 245 -1.97 7.55 6.13
N VAL A 246 -3.21 7.11 6.06
CA VAL A 246 -4.16 7.49 5.00
C VAL A 246 -5.26 8.31 5.64
N THR A 247 -5.55 9.48 5.06
CA THR A 247 -6.70 10.30 5.45
C THR A 247 -7.59 10.55 4.26
N ALA A 248 -8.90 10.66 4.48
CA ALA A 248 -9.86 10.96 3.43
C ALA A 248 -10.99 11.85 3.97
N THR A 249 -11.36 12.88 3.21
CA THR A 249 -12.58 13.66 3.49
C THR A 249 -13.82 12.79 3.28
N LYS A 250 -14.98 13.22 3.79
CA LYS A 250 -16.26 12.51 3.60
C LYS A 250 -16.54 12.15 2.15
N ASP A 251 -16.35 13.11 1.25
CA ASP A 251 -16.69 12.94 -0.17
C ASP A 251 -15.64 12.10 -0.91
N ALA A 252 -14.38 12.24 -0.52
CA ALA A 252 -13.28 11.50 -1.10
C ALA A 252 -13.30 10.02 -0.69
N ALA A 253 -13.74 9.69 0.52
CA ALA A 253 -13.88 8.32 1.00
C ALA A 253 -14.76 7.47 0.09
N ALA A 254 -15.84 8.04 -0.45
CA ALA A 254 -16.72 7.35 -1.39
C ALA A 254 -16.06 7.06 -2.77
N GLN A 255 -14.96 7.74 -3.10
CA GLN A 255 -14.21 7.59 -4.36
C GLN A 255 -13.03 6.61 -4.22
N LEU A 256 -12.70 6.17 -3.00
CA LEU A 256 -11.68 5.15 -2.78
C LEU A 256 -12.16 3.80 -3.33
N ASN A 257 -11.52 3.32 -4.39
CA ASN A 257 -11.85 2.05 -5.05
C ASN A 257 -11.40 0.80 -4.25
N GLY A 258 -11.29 0.93 -2.93
CA GLY A 258 -10.90 -0.15 -2.04
C GLY A 258 -9.41 -0.47 -2.01
N TYR A 259 -8.55 0.26 -2.76
CA TYR A 259 -7.09 0.10 -2.70
C TYR A 259 -6.33 1.37 -3.09
N ILE A 260 -5.09 1.46 -2.62
CA ILE A 260 -4.11 2.48 -3.03
C ILE A 260 -2.86 1.77 -3.56
N SER A 261 -2.25 2.33 -4.60
CA SER A 261 -1.00 1.84 -5.17
C SER A 261 0.14 2.80 -4.85
N SER A 262 1.37 2.28 -4.73
CA SER A 262 2.54 3.16 -4.76
C SER A 262 2.68 3.81 -6.14
N ASP A 263 3.17 5.05 -6.18
CA ASP A 263 3.58 5.68 -7.43
C ASP A 263 4.83 5.01 -7.97
N TYR A 264 5.78 4.75 -7.07
CA TYR A 264 6.97 3.98 -7.32
C TYR A 264 7.53 3.39 -6.02
N GLY A 265 8.26 2.31 -6.15
CA GLY A 265 9.18 1.78 -5.17
C GLY A 265 10.51 1.55 -5.88
N TYR A 266 11.60 1.73 -5.19
CA TYR A 266 12.91 1.43 -5.74
C TYR A 266 13.26 -0.03 -5.45
N ALA A 267 13.14 -0.87 -6.46
CA ALA A 267 13.91 -2.12 -6.52
C ALA A 267 14.92 -1.96 -7.66
N LEU A 268 16.17 -2.39 -7.47
CA LEU A 268 17.14 -2.42 -8.56
C LEU A 268 16.87 -3.65 -9.43
N ASP A 269 16.95 -3.51 -10.74
CA ASP A 269 16.98 -4.66 -11.66
C ASP A 269 18.36 -5.32 -11.61
N VAL A 270 18.58 -6.11 -10.57
CA VAL A 270 19.85 -6.82 -10.38
C VAL A 270 20.05 -7.92 -11.44
N GLU A 271 18.97 -8.48 -11.98
CA GLU A 271 19.02 -9.52 -13.01
C GLU A 271 19.40 -8.94 -14.39
N GLY A 272 18.95 -7.72 -14.70
CA GLY A 272 19.29 -6.99 -15.93
C GLY A 272 20.64 -6.27 -15.87
N THR A 273 21.33 -6.31 -14.73
CA THR A 273 22.59 -5.58 -14.51
C THR A 273 23.78 -6.30 -15.12
N GLU A 274 24.64 -5.57 -15.81
CA GLU A 274 25.93 -6.09 -16.29
C GLU A 274 27.01 -6.07 -15.20
N ALA A 275 26.93 -7.01 -14.25
CA ALA A 275 28.08 -7.37 -13.44
C ALA A 275 28.99 -8.32 -14.23
N VAL A 276 30.27 -8.02 -14.29
CA VAL A 276 31.28 -8.85 -14.98
C VAL A 276 32.23 -9.49 -14.01
N LEU A 277 32.58 -10.75 -14.29
CA LEU A 277 33.76 -11.40 -13.69
C LEU A 277 34.95 -11.17 -14.62
N LEU A 278 36.01 -10.62 -14.08
CA LEU A 278 37.21 -10.20 -14.79
C LEU A 278 38.38 -11.10 -14.41
N GLU A 279 39.05 -11.69 -15.40
CA GLU A 279 40.27 -12.47 -15.22
C GLU A 279 41.44 -11.82 -15.99
N PRO A 280 42.72 -12.02 -15.51
CA PRO A 280 43.88 -11.53 -16.20
C PRO A 280 43.95 -12.05 -17.64
N SER A 281 44.03 -11.16 -18.62
CA SER A 281 44.02 -11.50 -20.06
C SER A 281 45.20 -12.33 -20.51
N ASN A 282 46.31 -12.29 -19.76
CA ASN A 282 47.56 -13.00 -20.07
C ASN A 282 47.69 -14.38 -19.40
N GLY A 283 46.61 -14.86 -18.76
CA GLY A 283 46.58 -16.13 -18.02
C GLY A 283 47.47 -16.16 -16.78
N SER A 284 47.85 -14.98 -16.23
CA SER A 284 48.64 -14.89 -15.01
C SER A 284 47.84 -15.34 -13.77
N ASN A 285 48.54 -15.88 -12.77
CA ASN A 285 47.93 -16.34 -11.51
C ASN A 285 47.64 -15.17 -10.54
N TYR A 286 47.00 -14.14 -11.03
CA TYR A 286 46.48 -13.04 -10.20
C TYR A 286 45.00 -13.18 -9.98
N GLN A 287 44.48 -12.50 -8.94
CA GLN A 287 43.10 -12.54 -8.52
C GLN A 287 42.12 -12.22 -9.65
N ALA A 288 41.07 -12.98 -9.76
CA ALA A 288 39.86 -12.56 -10.45
C ALA A 288 39.15 -11.42 -9.68
N CYS A 289 38.53 -10.53 -10.43
CA CYS A 289 37.78 -9.40 -9.87
C CYS A 289 36.34 -9.37 -10.39
N ALA A 290 35.44 -8.83 -9.61
CA ALA A 290 34.08 -8.46 -10.07
C ALA A 290 33.98 -6.94 -10.17
N ALA A 291 33.25 -6.47 -11.18
CA ALA A 291 32.96 -5.05 -11.36
C ALA A 291 31.55 -4.88 -11.95
N LEU A 292 30.98 -3.73 -11.66
CA LEU A 292 29.69 -3.31 -12.25
C LEU A 292 30.02 -2.43 -13.47
N THR A 293 29.72 -2.90 -14.67
CA THR A 293 30.02 -2.17 -15.91
C THR A 293 28.90 -1.26 -16.35
N THR A 294 27.69 -1.54 -15.92
CA THR A 294 26.52 -0.67 -16.03
C THR A 294 25.80 -0.63 -14.70
N LEU A 295 25.36 0.55 -14.30
CA LEU A 295 24.51 0.67 -13.11
C LEU A 295 23.17 0.00 -13.37
N PRO A 296 22.61 -0.76 -12.41
CA PRO A 296 21.27 -1.31 -12.55
C PRO A 296 20.25 -0.18 -12.65
N ASP A 297 19.38 -0.28 -13.63
CA ASP A 297 18.24 0.62 -13.72
C ASP A 297 17.31 0.42 -12.50
N PRO A 298 16.78 1.50 -11.92
CA PRO A 298 15.75 1.37 -10.92
C PRO A 298 14.50 0.77 -11.57
N VAL A 299 14.16 -0.46 -11.19
CA VAL A 299 12.89 -1.07 -11.57
C VAL A 299 11.80 -0.49 -10.69
N TRP A 300 10.76 0.04 -11.31
CA TRP A 300 9.59 0.52 -10.61
C TRP A 300 8.82 -0.65 -9.99
N ALA A 301 9.03 -0.88 -8.72
CA ALA A 301 8.26 -1.88 -7.98
C ALA A 301 6.96 -1.26 -7.50
N TYR A 302 5.87 -1.55 -8.18
CA TYR A 302 4.54 -1.16 -7.70
C TYR A 302 4.08 -2.12 -6.61
N VAL A 303 3.59 -1.55 -5.51
CA VAL A 303 2.91 -2.29 -4.46
C VAL A 303 1.53 -1.70 -4.23
N HIS A 304 0.63 -2.51 -3.71
CA HIS A 304 -0.76 -2.14 -3.48
C HIS A 304 -1.16 -2.49 -2.06
N PHE A 305 -2.03 -1.71 -1.46
CA PHE A 305 -2.70 -2.08 -0.22
C PHE A 305 -4.19 -1.81 -0.31
N LYS A 306 -4.97 -2.63 0.36
CA LYS A 306 -6.42 -2.47 0.45
C LYS A 306 -6.76 -1.39 1.45
N VAL A 307 -7.84 -0.66 1.18
CA VAL A 307 -8.42 0.33 2.09
C VAL A 307 -9.86 -0.05 2.33
N ASN A 308 -10.24 -0.23 3.57
CA ASN A 308 -11.61 -0.43 4.00
C ASN A 308 -12.06 0.82 4.77
N ILE A 309 -13.29 1.27 4.50
CA ILE A 309 -13.90 2.37 5.22
C ILE A 309 -14.96 1.78 6.13
N VAL A 310 -14.88 2.10 7.42
CA VAL A 310 -15.97 1.78 8.34
C VAL A 310 -17.14 2.68 7.99
N GLU A 311 -18.23 2.07 7.53
CA GLU A 311 -19.47 2.80 7.33
C GLU A 311 -20.02 3.23 8.70
N GLU A 312 -20.07 4.52 8.93
CA GLU A 312 -20.73 5.07 10.08
C GLU A 312 -22.23 4.80 9.97
N LYS A 313 -22.84 4.43 11.08
CA LYS A 313 -24.26 4.18 11.20
C LYS A 313 -24.90 5.26 12.03
N GLY A 314 -26.19 5.47 11.80
CA GLY A 314 -26.99 6.42 12.56
C GLY A 314 -28.19 5.76 13.21
N SER A 315 -29.01 6.55 13.88
CA SER A 315 -30.28 6.13 14.47
C SER A 315 -31.40 7.13 14.19
N LEU A 316 -32.61 6.61 14.10
CA LEU A 316 -33.86 7.40 14.04
C LEU A 316 -34.72 7.09 15.24
N THR A 317 -35.04 8.12 15.99
CA THR A 317 -35.98 8.06 17.09
C THR A 317 -37.27 8.80 16.74
N ILE A 318 -38.41 8.13 16.84
CA ILE A 318 -39.72 8.75 16.72
C ILE A 318 -40.30 8.96 18.12
N ARG A 319 -40.66 10.20 18.40
CA ARG A 319 -41.41 10.59 19.58
C ARG A 319 -42.88 10.81 19.19
N LYS A 320 -43.75 9.90 19.59
CA LYS A 320 -45.17 9.94 19.31
C LYS A 320 -45.90 10.64 20.43
N ILE A 321 -46.64 11.72 20.11
CA ILE A 321 -47.35 12.55 21.10
C ILE A 321 -48.76 12.87 20.67
N ASP A 322 -49.59 13.26 21.59
CA ASP A 322 -50.90 13.87 21.35
C ASP A 322 -50.80 15.41 21.20
N ALA A 323 -51.92 16.08 20.95
CA ALA A 323 -51.96 17.53 20.77
C ALA A 323 -51.60 18.32 22.03
N THR A 324 -51.52 17.70 23.21
CA THR A 324 -51.11 18.30 24.48
C THR A 324 -49.68 18.01 24.83
N GLY A 325 -48.96 17.22 23.99
CA GLY A 325 -47.58 16.81 24.21
C GLY A 325 -47.42 15.54 25.03
N GLY A 326 -48.54 14.85 25.36
CA GLY A 326 -48.53 13.58 26.08
C GLY A 326 -48.06 12.43 25.19
N PRO A 327 -47.22 11.48 25.74
CA PRO A 327 -46.70 10.35 24.96
C PRO A 327 -47.80 9.38 24.55
N LEU A 328 -47.70 8.82 23.34
CA LEU A 328 -48.65 7.88 22.77
C LEU A 328 -48.04 6.50 22.55
N ALA A 329 -48.51 5.51 23.31
CA ALA A 329 -48.10 4.13 23.15
C ALA A 329 -48.90 3.38 22.08
N GLY A 330 -48.35 2.34 21.48
CA GLY A 330 -49.04 1.40 20.61
C GLY A 330 -49.22 1.86 19.15
N ALA A 331 -48.58 2.93 18.72
CA ALA A 331 -48.47 3.24 17.30
C ALA A 331 -47.56 2.24 16.60
N GLU A 332 -47.97 1.60 15.53
CA GLU A 332 -47.16 0.74 14.69
C GLU A 332 -46.62 1.57 13.51
N LEU A 333 -45.31 1.68 13.42
CA LEU A 333 -44.60 2.49 12.45
C LEU A 333 -43.75 1.61 11.55
N LEU A 334 -43.74 1.90 10.25
CA LEU A 334 -42.87 1.29 9.25
C LEU A 334 -41.80 2.30 8.83
N LEU A 335 -40.53 1.90 8.93
CA LEU A 335 -39.42 2.65 8.35
C LEU A 335 -39.08 2.06 6.99
N GLU A 336 -38.97 2.91 5.99
CA GLU A 336 -38.50 2.57 4.65
C GLU A 336 -37.29 3.44 4.27
N MET A 337 -36.38 2.88 3.46
CA MET A 337 -35.17 3.53 2.96
C MET A 337 -35.20 3.60 1.44
N SER A 338 -34.63 4.67 0.89
CA SER A 338 -34.34 4.82 -0.53
C SER A 338 -32.99 5.48 -0.77
N ALA A 339 -32.28 5.06 -1.80
CA ALA A 339 -31.03 5.69 -2.23
C ALA A 339 -31.28 6.98 -3.04
N ASP A 340 -32.35 7.01 -3.83
CA ASP A 340 -32.66 8.09 -4.79
C ASP A 340 -33.97 8.84 -4.51
N GLY A 341 -34.82 8.29 -3.63
CA GLY A 341 -36.15 8.78 -3.31
C GLY A 341 -37.22 8.29 -4.25
N GLN A 342 -36.91 7.34 -5.16
CA GLN A 342 -37.93 6.78 -6.09
C GLN A 342 -38.34 5.37 -5.67
N ALA A 343 -37.39 4.48 -5.42
CA ALA A 343 -37.68 3.13 -4.96
C ALA A 343 -37.47 3.03 -3.46
N TRP A 344 -38.48 2.56 -2.73
CA TRP A 344 -38.46 2.43 -1.28
C TRP A 344 -38.40 0.97 -0.85
N THR A 345 -37.56 0.67 0.10
CA THR A 345 -37.34 -0.68 0.66
C THR A 345 -37.60 -0.64 2.15
N GLU A 346 -38.36 -1.62 2.66
CA GLU A 346 -38.63 -1.77 4.09
C GLU A 346 -37.30 -1.98 4.86
N VAL A 347 -37.10 -1.17 5.89
CA VAL A 347 -35.97 -1.34 6.86
C VAL A 347 -36.48 -2.15 8.06
N GLY A 348 -37.68 -1.85 8.55
CA GLY A 348 -38.25 -2.56 9.66
C GLY A 348 -39.43 -1.82 10.28
N LYS A 349 -40.11 -2.51 11.19
CA LYS A 349 -41.27 -1.98 11.93
C LYS A 349 -40.91 -1.79 13.40
N ALA A 350 -41.49 -0.77 14.01
CA ALA A 350 -41.39 -0.54 15.45
C ALA A 350 -42.72 -0.09 16.02
N THR A 351 -42.95 -0.40 17.28
CA THR A 351 -44.17 0.02 18.01
C THR A 351 -43.75 0.96 19.13
N THR A 352 -44.49 2.09 19.28
CA THR A 352 -44.17 3.03 20.36
C THR A 352 -44.46 2.45 21.73
N GLY A 353 -43.47 2.60 22.64
CA GLY A 353 -43.56 2.20 24.04
C GLY A 353 -44.45 3.13 24.88
N ALA A 354 -44.56 2.88 26.19
CA ALA A 354 -45.30 3.70 27.14
C ALA A 354 -44.80 5.17 27.19
N ASP A 355 -43.58 5.40 26.82
CA ASP A 355 -42.89 6.69 26.70
C ASP A 355 -43.17 7.39 25.37
N GLY A 356 -43.93 6.74 24.47
CA GLY A 356 -44.20 7.22 23.13
C GLY A 356 -43.04 7.09 22.16
N ILE A 357 -42.00 6.31 22.49
CA ILE A 357 -40.78 6.20 21.68
C ILE A 357 -40.77 4.94 20.84
N ALA A 358 -40.37 5.08 19.55
CA ALA A 358 -39.97 4.01 18.68
C ALA A 358 -38.57 4.36 18.09
N LYS A 359 -37.64 3.38 18.01
CA LYS A 359 -36.26 3.62 17.59
C LYS A 359 -35.82 2.57 16.59
N TRP A 360 -35.01 3.01 15.59
CA TRP A 360 -34.23 2.17 14.70
C TRP A 360 -32.76 2.57 14.81
N GLU A 361 -31.90 1.59 14.93
CA GLU A 361 -30.44 1.74 15.02
C GLU A 361 -29.78 1.14 13.78
N GLU A 362 -28.46 1.30 13.65
CA GLU A 362 -27.67 0.76 12.55
C GLU A 362 -28.15 1.23 11.15
N LEU A 363 -28.70 2.43 11.07
CA LEU A 363 -29.21 3.00 9.84
C LEU A 363 -28.09 3.53 8.97
N LYS A 364 -28.19 3.30 7.66
CA LYS A 364 -27.21 3.77 6.68
C LYS A 364 -27.27 5.30 6.58
N LEU A 365 -26.11 5.96 6.72
CA LEU A 365 -26.02 7.41 6.50
C LEU A 365 -26.20 7.76 5.02
N ARG A 366 -26.63 8.97 4.74
CA ARG A 366 -26.85 9.54 3.39
C ARG A 366 -27.92 8.84 2.55
N ALA A 367 -28.69 7.95 3.14
CA ALA A 367 -29.91 7.42 2.54
C ALA A 367 -31.09 8.29 2.90
N LYS A 368 -32.13 8.29 2.06
CA LYS A 368 -33.42 8.91 2.37
C LYS A 368 -34.26 7.92 3.15
N TYR A 369 -34.94 8.42 4.15
CA TYR A 369 -35.85 7.64 4.98
C TYR A 369 -37.23 8.24 4.97
N ARG A 370 -38.27 7.41 5.18
CA ARG A 370 -39.64 7.85 5.49
C ARG A 370 -40.25 6.93 6.51
N VAL A 371 -41.12 7.49 7.33
CA VAL A 371 -41.90 6.77 8.35
C VAL A 371 -43.36 6.79 7.98
N THR A 372 -43.93 5.60 7.86
CA THR A 372 -45.35 5.40 7.63
C THR A 372 -46.02 4.87 8.89
N GLU A 373 -47.07 5.49 9.38
CA GLU A 373 -47.87 4.94 10.46
C GLU A 373 -48.85 3.88 9.91
N LEU A 374 -48.62 2.62 10.28
CA LEU A 374 -49.46 1.49 9.86
C LEU A 374 -50.72 1.35 10.73
N LYS A 375 -50.59 1.74 12.02
CA LYS A 375 -51.66 1.71 12.99
C LYS A 375 -51.51 2.83 14.00
N ALA A 376 -52.55 3.60 14.18
CA ALA A 376 -52.54 4.68 15.17
C ALA A 376 -52.70 4.12 16.60
N PRO A 377 -52.26 4.87 17.63
CA PRO A 377 -52.57 4.60 19.03
C PRO A 377 -54.09 4.50 19.25
N ALA A 378 -54.52 3.73 20.23
CA ALA A 378 -55.94 3.56 20.53
C ALA A 378 -56.65 4.91 20.83
N GLY A 379 -57.70 5.23 20.13
CA GLY A 379 -58.44 6.47 20.28
C GLY A 379 -57.94 7.65 19.44
N TYR A 380 -56.92 7.43 18.60
CA TYR A 380 -56.34 8.46 17.72
C TYR A 380 -56.54 8.14 16.25
N THR A 381 -56.45 9.16 15.40
CA THR A 381 -56.53 9.02 13.94
C THR A 381 -55.19 8.72 13.34
N LEU A 382 -55.16 7.86 12.31
CA LEU A 382 -53.95 7.54 11.55
C LEU A 382 -53.38 8.78 10.84
N LEU A 383 -52.08 8.87 10.75
CA LEU A 383 -51.43 9.90 9.90
C LEU A 383 -51.73 9.62 8.43
N PRO A 384 -52.13 10.66 7.66
CA PRO A 384 -52.68 10.46 6.30
C PRO A 384 -51.57 10.08 5.28
N GLU A 385 -50.35 10.47 5.52
CA GLU A 385 -49.23 10.29 4.59
C GLU A 385 -47.93 9.90 5.32
N PRO A 386 -46.98 9.23 4.64
CA PRO A 386 -45.66 8.99 5.18
C PRO A 386 -44.93 10.31 5.48
N VAL A 387 -44.18 10.33 6.54
CA VAL A 387 -43.34 11.47 6.92
C VAL A 387 -41.89 11.21 6.44
N GLU A 388 -41.40 12.08 5.56
CA GLU A 388 -40.01 12.06 5.14
C GLU A 388 -39.11 12.49 6.29
N VAL A 389 -37.96 11.84 6.39
CA VAL A 389 -36.90 12.09 7.39
C VAL A 389 -35.77 12.82 6.72
N ASP A 390 -35.25 13.86 7.35
CA ASP A 390 -34.01 14.50 6.92
C ASP A 390 -32.90 13.45 6.86
N ALA A 391 -32.00 13.61 5.90
CA ALA A 391 -30.94 12.63 5.70
C ALA A 391 -30.04 12.54 6.93
N LEU A 392 -29.87 11.32 7.44
CA LEU A 392 -28.86 11.03 8.45
C LEU A 392 -27.47 11.34 7.87
N THR A 393 -26.67 12.13 8.56
CA THR A 393 -25.32 12.53 8.11
C THR A 393 -24.27 12.23 9.15
N LEU A 394 -23.00 12.33 8.78
CA LEU A 394 -21.91 12.18 9.75
C LEU A 394 -21.92 13.26 10.84
N ASP A 395 -22.46 14.43 10.54
CA ASP A 395 -22.57 15.54 11.52
C ASP A 395 -23.83 15.42 12.37
N ALA A 396 -24.85 14.71 11.87
CA ALA A 396 -26.11 14.41 12.56
C ALA A 396 -26.49 12.95 12.31
N PRO A 397 -25.79 11.99 12.92
CA PRO A 397 -26.07 10.56 12.73
C PRO A 397 -27.35 10.13 13.44
N ASP A 398 -27.74 10.81 14.49
CA ASP A 398 -28.90 10.51 15.31
C ASP A 398 -29.94 11.60 15.19
N ILE A 399 -31.10 11.24 14.66
CA ILE A 399 -32.22 12.16 14.46
C ILE A 399 -33.41 11.76 15.33
N THR A 400 -34.06 12.75 15.93
CA THR A 400 -35.33 12.56 16.63
C THR A 400 -36.42 13.37 15.94
N ILE A 401 -37.53 12.71 15.56
CA ILE A 401 -38.70 13.35 14.96
C ILE A 401 -39.89 13.18 15.89
N THR A 402 -40.66 14.24 16.05
CA THR A 402 -41.90 14.22 16.82
C THR A 402 -43.08 14.08 15.86
N LEU A 403 -43.89 13.05 16.06
CA LEU A 403 -45.15 12.81 15.31
C LEU A 403 -46.35 12.97 16.24
N CYS A 404 -47.27 13.87 15.86
CA CYS A 404 -48.45 14.18 16.63
C CYS A 404 -49.69 13.51 16.02
N ASN A 405 -50.51 12.79 16.81
CA ASN A 405 -51.81 12.31 16.38
C ASN A 405 -52.94 13.09 17.07
N ASN A 406 -53.99 13.30 16.31
CA ASN A 406 -55.20 13.89 16.83
C ASN A 406 -56.17 12.82 17.36
N VAL A 407 -56.95 13.14 18.37
CA VAL A 407 -57.99 12.24 18.90
C VAL A 407 -58.98 11.85 17.79
N GLY A 408 -59.21 10.57 17.65
CA GLY A 408 -60.22 10.06 16.71
C GLY A 408 -61.61 10.46 17.14
N PHE A 409 -62.37 11.04 16.23
CA PHE A 409 -63.73 11.40 16.50
C PHE A 409 -64.59 10.13 16.40
N VAL A 410 -65.02 9.57 17.52
CA VAL A 410 -65.99 8.53 17.54
C VAL A 410 -67.40 9.25 17.48
N LEU A 411 -68.02 9.19 16.33
CA LEU A 411 -69.41 9.66 16.23
C LEU A 411 -70.28 8.83 17.17
N PRO A 412 -70.99 9.47 18.08
CA PRO A 412 -71.99 8.71 18.90
C PRO A 412 -72.97 8.00 18.00
N PHE A 413 -73.18 6.73 18.23
CA PHE A 413 -74.26 5.96 17.59
C PHE A 413 -75.62 6.47 18.12
N THR A 414 -76.05 7.59 17.60
CA THR A 414 -77.42 8.05 17.88
C THR A 414 -78.25 7.93 16.57
N GLY A 415 -78.98 6.84 16.46
CA GLY A 415 -79.98 6.71 15.39
C GLY A 415 -81.05 7.72 15.56
N SER A 416 -80.92 8.91 15.01
CA SER A 416 -82.03 9.75 14.52
C SER A 416 -81.48 10.98 13.78
N ALA A 417 -82.24 11.43 12.81
CA ALA A 417 -81.94 12.39 11.77
C ALA A 417 -81.32 13.72 12.28
N GLY A 418 -80.10 14.07 11.69
CA GLY A 418 -79.56 15.40 11.88
C GLY A 418 -78.06 15.55 11.73
N PHE A 419 -77.42 14.79 10.84
CA PHE A 419 -75.91 14.68 10.80
C PHE A 419 -75.17 15.66 9.86
N ALA A 420 -75.86 16.44 9.03
CA ALA A 420 -75.19 17.26 8.01
C ALA A 420 -74.18 18.33 8.55
N PRO A 421 -74.38 19.00 9.69
CA PRO A 421 -73.44 20.01 10.14
C PRO A 421 -72.14 19.46 10.81
N TYR A 422 -72.19 18.20 11.37
CA TYR A 422 -71.02 17.66 12.11
C TYR A 422 -69.99 17.05 11.18
N ILE A 423 -70.30 16.59 9.98
CA ILE A 423 -69.40 16.05 8.99
C ILE A 423 -68.52 17.15 8.43
N LEU A 424 -69.00 18.39 8.30
CA LEU A 424 -68.18 19.52 7.83
C LEU A 424 -67.19 19.98 8.88
N PHE A 425 -67.48 19.85 10.17
CA PHE A 425 -66.56 20.20 11.25
C PHE A 425 -65.46 19.15 11.42
N ALA A 426 -65.75 17.87 11.27
CA ALA A 426 -64.81 16.77 11.36
C ALA A 426 -63.78 16.77 10.21
N ALA A 427 -64.14 17.28 9.03
CA ALA A 427 -63.24 17.38 7.87
C ALA A 427 -62.29 18.59 7.94
N LEU A 428 -62.58 19.62 8.71
CA LEU A 428 -61.76 20.85 8.82
C LEU A 428 -60.72 20.79 9.96
N MET A 429 -60.96 19.99 11.00
CA MET A 429 -60.08 19.92 12.17
C MET A 429 -58.70 19.25 11.89
N PRO A 430 -58.59 18.17 11.10
CA PRO A 430 -57.29 17.58 10.78
C PRO A 430 -56.35 18.56 10.04
N CYS A 431 -56.89 19.39 9.15
CA CYS A 431 -56.10 20.35 8.37
C CYS A 431 -55.52 21.49 9.25
N MET A 432 -56.22 21.91 10.30
CA MET A 432 -55.75 22.95 11.22
C MET A 432 -54.68 22.40 12.21
N GLY A 433 -54.82 21.14 12.67
CA GLY A 433 -53.85 20.55 13.58
C GLY A 433 -52.44 20.40 12.96
N VAL A 434 -52.37 19.94 11.71
CA VAL A 434 -51.10 19.85 10.95
C VAL A 434 -50.48 21.22 10.69
N TYR A 435 -51.30 22.24 10.43
CA TYR A 435 -50.84 23.61 10.21
C TYR A 435 -50.26 24.23 11.48
N PHE A 436 -50.82 24.00 12.64
CA PHE A 436 -50.32 24.53 13.91
C PHE A 436 -49.05 23.80 14.42
N CYS A 437 -48.94 22.51 14.24
CA CYS A 437 -47.68 21.78 14.57
C CYS A 437 -46.52 22.26 13.69
N LYS A 438 -46.69 22.37 12.36
CA LYS A 438 -45.66 22.92 11.46
C LYS A 438 -45.26 24.36 11.75
N LYS A 439 -46.26 25.21 12.20
CA LYS A 439 -45.96 26.61 12.50
C LYS A 439 -45.27 26.82 13.84
N SER A 440 -45.42 25.92 14.81
CA SER A 440 -44.69 26.00 16.10
C SER A 440 -43.19 25.68 15.92
N ASP A 441 -42.85 24.76 15.00
CA ASP A 441 -41.44 24.43 14.70
C ASP A 441 -40.73 25.54 13.91
N PHE A 442 -41.45 26.19 12.96
CA PHE A 442 -40.93 27.34 12.21
C PHE A 442 -40.69 28.59 13.06
N MET A 443 -41.44 28.78 14.15
CA MET A 443 -41.27 29.91 15.05
C MET A 443 -40.13 29.73 16.09
N LYS A 444 -39.59 28.53 16.26
CA LYS A 444 -38.42 28.27 17.10
C LYS A 444 -37.08 28.52 16.41
N GLU A 445 -37.03 28.44 15.08
CA GLU A 445 -35.83 28.72 14.29
C GLU A 445 -35.57 30.21 14.03
N THR A 446 -36.48 31.12 14.33
CA THR A 446 -36.34 32.58 14.10
C THR A 446 -36.01 33.37 15.35
N THR A 447 -35.64 32.74 16.47
CA THR A 447 -35.30 33.41 17.75
C THR A 447 -34.00 32.89 18.38
N GLU A 448 -33.01 32.49 17.55
CA GLU A 448 -31.59 32.43 17.96
C GLU A 448 -30.71 33.24 17.00
#